data_c8a10b8ab864942630cbcca861fbaab4
#
_entry.id   c8a10b8ab864942630cbcca861fbaab4
#
_cell.length_a   1.000
_cell.length_b   1.000
_cell.length_c   1.000
_cell.angle_alpha   90.00
_cell.angle_beta   90.00
_cell.angle_gamma   90.00
#
_symmetry.space_group_name_H-M   'P 1'
#
loop_
_entity.id
_entity.type
_entity.pdbx_description
1 polymer ?
#
loop_
_entity_poly.entity_id
_entity_poly.type
_entity_poly.pdbx_seq_one_letter_code
_entity_poly.pdbx_strand_id
1 'polypeptide(L)'
;DGAQELTDEEKKELGKQIDEAIRQGALVAGKMDGNVGRDIEALLQPQVNWRDALREFVTTTCKGNDFGTWAKPNRRFLGAGVYMPSPISEKVEELVIAIDTSGSIRQKQLTKFLSEVAGICEMVKPSRVRLLYWDSSVAGDECYEEQNMHTLAQSTKPVGGGGTDVNCVTAYMTEHGIKPQAVVVLTDGDLYAGWGQWSCPVLWCILDNESAKPALGQAIHIKSEAL
;
A
#
# COMPACT_ATOMS: atom_id res chain seq x y z
N ASP A 1 40.76 20.18 -7.86
CA ASP A 1 40.25 18.93 -7.32
C ASP A 1 38.76 18.86 -7.62
N GLY A 2 38.45 18.24 -8.76
CA GLY A 2 37.05 18.09 -9.21
C GLY A 2 36.52 16.77 -8.72
N ALA A 3 35.68 16.76 -7.68
CA ALA A 3 34.82 15.63 -7.38
C ALA A 3 33.74 15.62 -8.45
N GLN A 4 33.78 14.63 -9.35
CA GLN A 4 32.66 14.36 -10.27
C GLN A 4 31.48 13.90 -9.42
N GLU A 5 30.36 14.61 -9.49
CA GLU A 5 29.11 14.15 -8.91
C GLU A 5 28.67 12.90 -9.68
N LEU A 6 28.52 11.78 -8.96
CA LEU A 6 28.02 10.51 -9.49
C LEU A 6 26.59 10.70 -9.98
N THR A 7 26.26 10.10 -11.11
CA THR A 7 24.89 10.07 -11.62
C THR A 7 24.00 9.22 -10.70
N ASP A 8 22.70 9.39 -10.77
CA ASP A 8 21.75 8.65 -9.90
C ASP A 8 21.79 7.14 -10.15
N GLU A 9 22.14 6.70 -11.36
CA GLU A 9 22.36 5.30 -11.70
C GLU A 9 23.65 4.75 -11.08
N GLU A 10 24.73 5.52 -11.10
CA GLU A 10 26.01 5.16 -10.49
C GLU A 10 25.90 5.11 -8.95
N LYS A 11 25.14 6.01 -8.33
CA LYS A 11 24.83 5.99 -6.89
C LYS A 11 24.06 4.73 -6.50
N LYS A 12 23.10 4.31 -7.32
CA LYS A 12 22.30 3.10 -7.10
C LYS A 12 23.14 1.83 -7.25
N GLU A 13 24.02 1.79 -8.23
CA GLU A 13 24.91 0.65 -8.44
C GLU A 13 25.99 0.55 -7.35
N LEU A 14 26.54 1.68 -6.92
CA LEU A 14 27.48 1.76 -5.79
C LEU A 14 26.80 1.30 -4.49
N GLY A 15 25.55 1.71 -4.27
CA GLY A 15 24.73 1.26 -3.13
C GLY A 15 24.62 -0.27 -3.08
N LYS A 16 24.29 -0.92 -4.20
CA LYS A 16 24.21 -2.38 -4.28
C LYS A 16 25.55 -3.08 -4.00
N GLN A 17 26.64 -2.54 -4.53
CA GLN A 17 27.98 -3.08 -4.29
C GLN A 17 28.40 -2.97 -2.82
N ILE A 18 28.07 -1.86 -2.16
CA ILE A 18 28.30 -1.67 -0.73
C ILE A 18 27.48 -2.67 0.09
N ASP A 19 26.19 -2.84 -0.21
CA ASP A 19 25.31 -3.79 0.48
C ASP A 19 25.82 -5.23 0.33
N GLU A 20 26.28 -5.59 -0.85
CA GLU A 20 26.84 -6.91 -1.10
C GLU A 20 28.15 -7.14 -0.37
N ALA A 21 29.02 -6.13 -0.33
CA ALA A 21 30.28 -6.19 0.44
C ALA A 21 30.02 -6.30 1.95
N ILE A 22 29.02 -5.58 2.48
CA ILE A 22 28.61 -5.67 3.89
C ILE A 22 28.06 -7.06 4.20
N ARG A 23 27.22 -7.62 3.33
CA ARG A 23 26.70 -9.00 3.49
C ARG A 23 27.80 -10.05 3.51
N GLN A 24 28.74 -9.95 2.60
CA GLN A 24 29.88 -10.87 2.54
C GLN A 24 30.79 -10.72 3.79
N GLY A 25 31.04 -9.47 4.21
CA GLY A 25 31.80 -9.19 5.43
C GLY A 25 31.15 -9.75 6.69
N ALA A 26 29.82 -9.60 6.82
CA ALA A 26 29.05 -10.12 7.95
C ALA A 26 29.02 -11.67 7.98
N LEU A 27 28.93 -12.32 6.81
CA LEU A 27 29.02 -13.78 6.69
C LEU A 27 30.39 -14.31 7.13
N VAL A 28 31.47 -13.60 6.82
CA VAL A 28 32.83 -13.97 7.25
C VAL A 28 33.01 -13.71 8.75
N ALA A 29 32.55 -12.58 9.27
CA ALA A 29 32.63 -12.26 10.69
C ALA A 29 31.80 -13.24 11.55
N GLY A 30 30.58 -13.59 11.11
CA GLY A 30 29.72 -14.55 11.79
C GLY A 30 30.33 -15.99 11.83
N LYS A 31 31.17 -16.33 10.88
CA LYS A 31 31.90 -17.60 10.87
C LYS A 31 33.12 -17.58 11.79
N MET A 32 33.68 -16.41 12.08
CA MET A 32 34.91 -16.31 12.89
C MET A 32 34.64 -16.13 14.39
N ASP A 33 33.56 -15.43 14.79
CA ASP A 33 33.37 -15.04 16.19
C ASP A 33 31.91 -14.98 16.69
N GLY A 34 30.94 -15.30 15.89
CA GLY A 34 29.51 -15.39 16.28
C GLY A 34 28.84 -14.10 16.76
N ASN A 35 29.53 -12.97 16.76
CA ASN A 35 29.03 -11.70 17.27
C ASN A 35 28.99 -10.62 16.18
N VAL A 36 28.02 -10.72 15.29
CA VAL A 36 27.70 -9.63 14.35
C VAL A 36 27.00 -8.54 15.14
N GLY A 37 27.57 -7.35 15.19
CA GLY A 37 26.95 -6.24 15.91
C GLY A 37 25.53 -5.97 15.44
N ARG A 38 24.60 -5.65 16.36
CA ARG A 38 23.18 -5.38 16.09
C ARG A 38 22.96 -4.36 14.97
N ASP A 39 23.88 -3.40 14.83
CA ASP A 39 23.82 -2.36 13.79
C ASP A 39 24.02 -2.94 12.37
N ILE A 40 24.86 -3.97 12.22
CA ILE A 40 25.08 -4.67 10.94
C ILE A 40 23.88 -5.57 10.60
N GLU A 41 23.29 -6.20 11.59
CA GLU A 41 22.09 -7.02 11.41
C GLU A 41 20.89 -6.19 10.94
N ALA A 42 20.75 -4.96 11.44
CA ALA A 42 19.74 -4.00 10.96
C ALA A 42 19.99 -3.52 9.52
N LEU A 43 21.25 -3.37 9.11
CA LEU A 43 21.63 -3.01 7.73
C LEU A 43 21.45 -4.19 6.74
N LEU A 44 21.49 -5.42 7.22
CA LEU A 44 21.34 -6.63 6.40
C LEU A 44 19.87 -7.01 6.18
N GLN A 45 18.94 -6.44 6.92
CA GLN A 45 17.51 -6.64 6.64
C GLN A 45 17.17 -5.94 5.32
N PRO A 46 16.61 -6.67 4.32
CA PRO A 46 16.18 -6.05 3.08
C PRO A 46 15.08 -5.04 3.41
N GLN A 47 15.41 -3.77 3.33
CA GLN A 47 14.41 -2.71 3.43
C GLN A 47 13.56 -2.77 2.17
N VAL A 48 12.40 -3.42 2.29
CA VAL A 48 11.41 -3.38 1.22
C VAL A 48 10.96 -1.93 1.09
N ASN A 49 11.12 -1.36 -0.12
CA ASN A 49 10.60 -0.04 -0.40
C ASN A 49 9.07 -0.11 -0.25
N TRP A 50 8.54 0.51 0.77
CA TRP A 50 7.11 0.48 1.08
C TRP A 50 6.24 0.98 -0.09
N ARG A 51 6.77 1.90 -0.90
CA ARG A 51 6.08 2.40 -2.10
C ARG A 51 5.93 1.33 -3.17
N ASP A 52 6.97 0.53 -3.37
CA ASP A 52 6.94 -0.57 -4.34
C ASP A 52 6.00 -1.68 -3.88
N ALA A 53 6.01 -2.01 -2.60
CA ALA A 53 5.12 -3.01 -2.02
C ALA A 53 3.64 -2.54 -2.03
N LEU A 54 3.37 -1.27 -1.73
CA LEU A 54 2.04 -0.69 -1.85
C LEU A 54 1.57 -0.69 -3.32
N ARG A 55 2.44 -0.31 -4.25
CA ARG A 55 2.15 -0.34 -5.68
C ARG A 55 1.87 -1.76 -6.16
N GLU A 56 2.68 -2.73 -5.76
CA GLU A 56 2.50 -4.13 -6.12
C GLU A 56 1.17 -4.67 -5.59
N PHE A 57 0.86 -4.40 -4.33
CA PHE A 57 -0.41 -4.81 -3.73
C PHE A 57 -1.61 -4.23 -4.49
N VAL A 58 -1.65 -2.91 -4.67
CA VAL A 58 -2.75 -2.24 -5.39
C VAL A 58 -2.83 -2.75 -6.83
N THR A 59 -1.69 -2.88 -7.53
CA THR A 59 -1.67 -3.39 -8.90
C THR A 59 -2.16 -4.83 -9.00
N THR A 60 -1.72 -5.70 -8.09
CA THR A 60 -2.06 -7.13 -8.13
C THR A 60 -3.51 -7.37 -7.72
N THR A 61 -3.96 -6.67 -6.68
CA THR A 61 -5.32 -6.84 -6.15
C THR A 61 -6.34 -6.11 -7.01
N CYS A 62 -5.93 -4.99 -7.60
CA CYS A 62 -6.78 -4.13 -8.40
C CYS A 62 -6.65 -4.37 -9.92
N LYS A 63 -5.75 -5.18 -10.41
CA LYS A 63 -5.80 -5.67 -11.80
C LYS A 63 -6.92 -6.68 -11.89
N GLY A 64 -8.03 -6.28 -12.52
CA GLY A 64 -9.04 -7.23 -12.96
C GLY A 64 -8.39 -8.30 -13.84
N ASN A 65 -8.74 -9.55 -13.62
CA ASN A 65 -8.30 -10.63 -14.50
C ASN A 65 -8.98 -10.44 -15.85
N ASP A 66 -8.21 -10.05 -16.86
CA ASP A 66 -8.65 -10.09 -18.25
C ASP A 66 -8.84 -11.56 -18.63
N PHE A 67 -10.07 -12.02 -18.66
CA PHE A 67 -10.38 -13.36 -19.13
C PHE A 67 -11.31 -13.34 -20.35
N GLY A 68 -11.13 -14.31 -21.23
CA GLY A 68 -12.00 -14.48 -22.37
C GLY A 68 -13.29 -15.21 -21.95
N THR A 69 -14.46 -14.61 -22.17
CA THR A 69 -15.73 -15.27 -21.96
C THR A 69 -16.36 -15.75 -23.26
N TRP A 70 -16.85 -16.97 -23.24
CA TRP A 70 -17.66 -17.55 -24.32
C TRP A 70 -19.15 -17.22 -24.23
N ALA A 71 -19.59 -16.65 -23.08
CA ALA A 71 -20.97 -16.27 -22.87
C ALA A 71 -21.44 -15.13 -23.81
N LYS A 72 -20.50 -14.28 -24.24
CA LYS A 72 -20.72 -13.25 -25.25
C LYS A 72 -19.65 -13.37 -26.33
N PRO A 73 -19.97 -13.93 -27.51
CA PRO A 73 -18.99 -14.04 -28.59
C PRO A 73 -18.60 -12.66 -29.12
N ASN A 74 -17.33 -12.56 -29.54
CA ASN A 74 -16.79 -11.33 -30.08
C ASN A 74 -17.46 -10.98 -31.42
N ARG A 75 -18.33 -9.95 -31.40
CA ARG A 75 -19.12 -9.53 -32.56
C ARG A 75 -18.30 -9.16 -33.78
N ARG A 76 -17.03 -8.76 -33.58
CA ARG A 76 -16.12 -8.36 -34.65
C ARG A 76 -15.76 -9.54 -35.58
N PHE A 77 -15.71 -10.75 -35.03
CA PHE A 77 -15.34 -11.96 -35.77
C PHE A 77 -16.55 -12.81 -36.16
N LEU A 78 -17.72 -12.56 -35.57
CA LEU A 78 -18.96 -13.26 -35.93
C LEU A 78 -19.33 -13.07 -37.41
N GLY A 79 -19.13 -11.87 -37.95
CA GLY A 79 -19.40 -11.58 -39.37
C GLY A 79 -18.49 -12.34 -40.36
N ALA A 80 -17.33 -12.81 -39.88
CA ALA A 80 -16.39 -13.63 -40.61
C ALA A 80 -16.60 -15.14 -40.37
N GLY A 81 -17.65 -15.54 -39.65
CA GLY A 81 -17.92 -16.94 -39.31
C GLY A 81 -17.00 -17.53 -38.24
N VAL A 82 -16.19 -16.71 -37.59
CA VAL A 82 -15.24 -17.16 -36.55
C VAL A 82 -15.81 -16.89 -35.18
N TYR A 83 -16.02 -17.96 -34.39
CA TYR A 83 -16.51 -17.87 -33.02
C TYR A 83 -15.33 -17.69 -32.07
N MET A 84 -15.18 -16.49 -31.50
CA MET A 84 -14.10 -16.15 -30.54
C MET A 84 -14.67 -15.60 -29.25
N PRO A 85 -14.00 -15.83 -28.09
CA PRO A 85 -14.42 -15.26 -26.83
C PRO A 85 -14.25 -13.73 -26.86
N SER A 86 -15.11 -13.03 -26.14
CA SER A 86 -14.89 -11.61 -25.87
C SER A 86 -13.99 -11.45 -24.65
N PRO A 87 -12.99 -10.55 -24.71
CA PRO A 87 -12.29 -10.17 -23.50
C PRO A 87 -13.26 -9.44 -22.55
N ILE A 88 -13.31 -9.89 -21.31
CA ILE A 88 -13.90 -9.17 -20.20
C ILE A 88 -12.73 -8.63 -19.41
N SER A 89 -12.61 -7.32 -19.35
CA SER A 89 -11.78 -6.64 -18.38
C SER A 89 -12.65 -6.36 -17.16
N GLU A 90 -12.38 -7.03 -16.06
CA GLU A 90 -12.96 -6.62 -14.79
C GLU A 90 -12.23 -5.34 -14.38
N LYS A 91 -12.87 -4.21 -14.59
CA LYS A 91 -12.39 -2.94 -14.03
C LYS A 91 -12.33 -3.09 -12.52
N VAL A 92 -11.25 -2.58 -11.95
CA VAL A 92 -11.13 -2.38 -10.51
C VAL A 92 -12.32 -1.59 -10.02
N GLU A 93 -13.14 -2.18 -9.18
CA GLU A 93 -14.37 -1.52 -8.77
C GLU A 93 -14.09 -0.48 -7.69
N GLU A 94 -13.66 -0.89 -6.51
CA GLU A 94 -13.48 0.02 -5.39
C GLU A 94 -12.25 -0.33 -4.55
N LEU A 95 -11.38 0.65 -4.30
CA LEU A 95 -10.28 0.59 -3.36
C LEU A 95 -10.65 1.43 -2.14
N VAL A 96 -10.61 0.85 -0.94
CA VAL A 96 -10.78 1.60 0.31
C VAL A 96 -9.41 1.87 0.92
N ILE A 97 -9.21 3.10 1.37
CA ILE A 97 -8.03 3.54 2.12
C ILE A 97 -8.52 4.03 3.47
N ALA A 98 -8.27 3.25 4.50
CA ALA A 98 -8.63 3.56 5.86
C ALA A 98 -7.45 4.24 6.57
N ILE A 99 -7.65 5.46 7.02
CA ILE A 99 -6.62 6.32 7.57
C ILE A 99 -6.90 6.53 9.05
N ASP A 100 -5.99 6.06 9.87
CA ASP A 100 -5.96 6.34 11.29
C ASP A 100 -5.68 7.83 11.52
N THR A 101 -6.58 8.50 12.22
CA THR A 101 -6.48 9.91 12.58
C THR A 101 -6.23 10.12 14.06
N SER A 102 -5.78 9.08 14.77
CA SER A 102 -5.34 9.19 16.16
C SER A 102 -4.21 10.22 16.30
N GLY A 103 -4.07 10.79 17.49
CA GLY A 103 -3.14 11.90 17.75
C GLY A 103 -1.66 11.57 17.57
N SER A 104 -1.29 10.30 17.38
CA SER A 104 0.08 9.82 17.12
C SER A 104 0.53 10.06 15.66
N ILE A 105 -0.42 10.13 14.72
CA ILE A 105 -0.10 10.33 13.29
C ILE A 105 -0.06 11.83 12.95
N ARG A 106 1.09 12.29 12.49
CA ARG A 106 1.30 13.70 12.15
C ARG A 106 0.75 14.03 10.77
N GLN A 107 0.16 15.21 10.63
CA GLN A 107 -0.39 15.72 9.36
C GLN A 107 0.60 15.63 8.19
N LYS A 108 1.89 15.87 8.44
CA LYS A 108 2.93 15.81 7.40
C LYS A 108 3.12 14.39 6.84
N GLN A 109 3.07 13.38 7.71
CA GLN A 109 3.17 11.97 7.32
C GLN A 109 1.98 11.55 6.47
N LEU A 110 0.79 11.95 6.92
CA LEU A 110 -0.47 11.70 6.21
C LEU A 110 -0.46 12.33 4.81
N THR A 111 -0.06 13.59 4.68
CA THR A 111 0.01 14.27 3.37
C THR A 111 0.94 13.54 2.41
N LYS A 112 2.11 13.11 2.87
CA LYS A 112 3.05 12.37 2.03
C LYS A 112 2.50 11.01 1.61
N PHE A 113 1.90 10.26 2.56
CA PHE A 113 1.27 8.99 2.26
C PHE A 113 0.17 9.15 1.20
N LEU A 114 -0.72 10.12 1.37
CA LEU A 114 -1.79 10.40 0.41
C LEU A 114 -1.27 10.80 -0.96
N SER A 115 -0.17 11.53 -1.04
CA SER A 115 0.46 11.88 -2.32
C SER A 115 0.97 10.64 -3.06
N GLU A 116 1.58 9.69 -2.35
CA GLU A 116 2.05 8.42 -2.95
C GLU A 116 0.87 7.54 -3.38
N VAL A 117 -0.16 7.46 -2.55
CA VAL A 117 -1.40 6.75 -2.90
C VAL A 117 -2.05 7.35 -4.14
N ALA A 118 -2.15 8.68 -4.23
CA ALA A 118 -2.69 9.36 -5.41
C ALA A 118 -1.89 9.00 -6.67
N GLY A 119 -0.56 9.04 -6.60
CA GLY A 119 0.31 8.65 -7.72
C GLY A 119 0.12 7.19 -8.14
N ILE A 120 -0.08 6.27 -7.19
CA ILE A 120 -0.36 4.86 -7.50
C ILE A 120 -1.75 4.71 -8.13
N CYS A 121 -2.75 5.40 -7.61
CA CYS A 121 -4.11 5.38 -8.15
C CYS A 121 -4.18 5.95 -9.57
N GLU A 122 -3.40 6.98 -9.90
CA GLU A 122 -3.28 7.51 -11.27
C GLU A 122 -2.72 6.48 -12.27
N MET A 123 -1.82 5.59 -11.82
CA MET A 123 -1.28 4.53 -12.66
C MET A 123 -2.22 3.35 -12.81
N VAL A 124 -2.84 2.91 -11.71
CA VAL A 124 -3.71 1.72 -11.65
C VAL A 124 -5.10 2.01 -12.18
N LYS A 125 -5.54 3.26 -12.05
CA LYS A 125 -6.86 3.77 -12.48
C LYS A 125 -8.03 2.94 -11.93
N PRO A 126 -8.16 2.81 -10.61
CA PRO A 126 -9.34 2.20 -10.03
C PRO A 126 -10.59 3.01 -10.41
N SER A 127 -11.73 2.36 -10.57
CA SER A 127 -12.99 3.05 -10.87
C SER A 127 -13.41 3.98 -9.74
N ARG A 128 -13.08 3.60 -8.50
CA ARG A 128 -13.40 4.36 -7.29
C ARG A 128 -12.32 4.16 -6.22
N VAL A 129 -11.97 5.24 -5.55
CA VAL A 129 -11.18 5.25 -4.31
C VAL A 129 -11.98 5.91 -3.22
N ARG A 130 -12.10 5.24 -2.09
CA ARG A 130 -12.78 5.76 -0.90
C ARG A 130 -11.80 5.94 0.22
N LEU A 131 -11.75 7.12 0.80
CA LEU A 131 -10.96 7.44 1.99
C LEU A 131 -11.86 7.43 3.22
N LEU A 132 -11.53 6.59 4.19
CA LEU A 132 -12.21 6.53 5.48
C LEU A 132 -11.26 7.02 6.57
N TYR A 133 -11.61 8.13 7.21
CA TYR A 133 -10.88 8.64 8.37
C TYR A 133 -11.49 8.04 9.62
N TRP A 134 -10.69 7.40 10.44
CA TRP A 134 -11.17 6.70 11.62
C TRP A 134 -10.29 6.93 12.85
N ASP A 135 -10.92 6.85 13.98
CA ASP A 135 -10.31 6.80 15.32
C ASP A 135 -11.03 5.74 16.18
N SER A 136 -11.94 6.11 17.05
CA SER A 136 -12.90 5.21 17.74
C SER A 136 -14.15 4.98 16.87
N SER A 137 -14.36 5.79 15.85
CA SER A 137 -15.46 5.76 14.89
C SER A 137 -14.97 6.26 13.54
N VAL A 138 -15.73 6.02 12.47
CA VAL A 138 -15.44 6.63 11.17
C VAL A 138 -15.93 8.09 11.22
N ALA A 139 -14.96 9.00 11.25
CA ALA A 139 -15.20 10.44 11.34
C ALA A 139 -15.40 11.12 9.97
N GLY A 140 -14.93 10.48 8.89
CA GLY A 140 -15.06 11.02 7.54
C GLY A 140 -15.05 9.93 6.47
N ASP A 141 -15.80 10.16 5.41
CA ASP A 141 -15.91 9.31 4.23
C ASP A 141 -15.85 10.19 2.98
N GLU A 142 -14.81 10.05 2.21
CA GLU A 142 -14.59 10.77 0.96
C GLU A 142 -14.48 9.76 -0.18
N CYS A 143 -15.18 10.03 -1.28
CA CYS A 143 -15.21 9.13 -2.43
C CYS A 143 -14.69 9.85 -3.68
N TYR A 144 -13.72 9.25 -4.35
CA TYR A 144 -13.10 9.73 -5.57
C TYR A 144 -13.32 8.74 -6.71
N GLU A 145 -13.90 9.23 -7.80
CA GLU A 145 -14.05 8.48 -9.04
C GLU A 145 -12.86 8.74 -9.98
N GLU A 146 -12.69 7.92 -11.01
CA GLU A 146 -11.59 8.02 -11.98
C GLU A 146 -11.36 9.47 -12.47
N GLN A 147 -12.42 10.24 -12.66
CA GLN A 147 -12.37 11.62 -13.16
C GLN A 147 -11.76 12.61 -12.15
N ASN A 148 -11.94 12.37 -10.85
CA ASN A 148 -11.54 13.28 -9.77
C ASN A 148 -10.32 12.80 -8.99
N MET A 149 -9.70 11.70 -9.43
CA MET A 149 -8.59 11.05 -8.73
C MET A 149 -7.40 12.00 -8.51
N HIS A 150 -7.13 12.87 -9.49
CA HIS A 150 -6.05 13.87 -9.41
C HIS A 150 -6.23 14.89 -8.27
N THR A 151 -7.46 15.07 -7.76
CA THR A 151 -7.74 15.98 -6.65
C THR A 151 -7.55 15.33 -5.28
N LEU A 152 -7.41 14.00 -5.22
CA LEU A 152 -7.32 13.23 -3.98
C LEU A 152 -6.31 13.84 -2.99
N ALA A 153 -5.08 14.07 -3.40
CA ALA A 153 -4.02 14.59 -2.51
C ALA A 153 -4.25 16.05 -2.06
N GLN A 154 -5.07 16.81 -2.78
CA GLN A 154 -5.28 18.24 -2.52
C GLN A 154 -6.57 18.54 -1.75
N SER A 155 -7.60 17.74 -1.95
CA SER A 155 -8.95 17.99 -1.41
C SER A 155 -9.24 17.27 -0.10
N THR A 156 -8.43 16.27 0.26
CA THR A 156 -8.60 15.50 1.50
C THR A 156 -8.48 16.35 2.76
N LYS A 157 -9.46 16.21 3.65
CA LYS A 157 -9.48 16.89 4.94
C LYS A 157 -9.61 15.85 6.05
N PRO A 158 -8.48 15.35 6.59
CA PRO A 158 -8.52 14.41 7.69
C PRO A 158 -9.28 14.97 8.89
N VAL A 159 -10.21 14.19 9.39
CA VAL A 159 -11.03 14.51 10.56
C VAL A 159 -10.87 13.39 11.57
N GLY A 160 -10.65 13.71 12.84
CA GLY A 160 -10.51 12.76 13.93
C GLY A 160 -9.65 13.31 15.06
N GLY A 161 -9.18 12.44 15.96
CA GLY A 161 -8.33 12.81 17.10
C GLY A 161 -8.67 12.04 18.39
N GLY A 162 -9.38 10.91 18.27
CA GLY A 162 -9.80 10.05 19.37
C GLY A 162 -8.91 8.83 19.62
N GLY A 163 -9.52 7.72 20.02
CA GLY A 163 -8.87 6.42 20.23
C GLY A 163 -8.59 5.68 18.92
N THR A 164 -8.21 4.39 19.02
CA THR A 164 -7.77 3.62 17.86
C THR A 164 -8.48 2.26 17.83
N ASP A 165 -9.69 2.20 17.24
CA ASP A 165 -10.46 0.97 17.05
C ASP A 165 -10.79 0.73 15.57
N VAL A 166 -10.00 -0.10 14.91
CA VAL A 166 -10.18 -0.42 13.49
C VAL A 166 -11.47 -1.19 13.19
N ASN A 167 -12.11 -1.81 14.20
CA ASN A 167 -13.38 -2.50 13.98
C ASN A 167 -14.49 -1.54 13.53
N CYS A 168 -14.39 -0.26 13.87
CA CYS A 168 -15.35 0.75 13.40
C CYS A 168 -15.34 0.85 11.86
N VAL A 169 -14.20 0.65 11.20
CA VAL A 169 -14.08 0.67 9.73
C VAL A 169 -14.84 -0.49 9.11
N THR A 170 -14.66 -1.72 9.64
CA THR A 170 -15.33 -2.91 9.11
C THR A 170 -16.83 -2.86 9.38
N ALA A 171 -17.25 -2.35 10.55
CA ALA A 171 -18.66 -2.12 10.86
C ALA A 171 -19.28 -1.09 9.92
N TYR A 172 -18.62 0.04 9.72
CA TYR A 172 -19.05 1.10 8.80
C TYR A 172 -19.21 0.60 7.37
N MET A 173 -18.21 -0.14 6.86
CA MET A 173 -18.31 -0.72 5.51
C MET A 173 -19.49 -1.67 5.38
N THR A 174 -19.77 -2.47 6.42
CA THR A 174 -20.91 -3.41 6.43
C THR A 174 -22.23 -2.66 6.44
N GLU A 175 -22.37 -1.66 7.30
CA GLU A 175 -23.58 -0.83 7.43
C GLU A 175 -23.90 -0.07 6.12
N HIS A 176 -22.89 0.45 5.45
CA HIS A 176 -23.04 1.21 4.20
C HIS A 176 -22.97 0.36 2.94
N GLY A 177 -22.87 -0.97 3.08
CA GLY A 177 -22.82 -1.91 1.93
C GLY A 177 -21.58 -1.73 1.05
N ILE A 178 -20.47 -1.22 1.60
CA ILE A 178 -19.21 -1.01 0.91
C ILE A 178 -18.50 -2.37 0.79
N LYS A 179 -18.24 -2.80 -0.44
CA LYS A 179 -17.58 -4.09 -0.76
C LYS A 179 -16.37 -3.84 -1.63
N PRO A 180 -15.24 -3.40 -1.04
CA PRO A 180 -14.05 -3.08 -1.80
C PRO A 180 -13.35 -4.35 -2.30
N GLN A 181 -12.60 -4.24 -3.38
CA GLN A 181 -11.69 -5.29 -3.84
C GLN A 181 -10.47 -5.43 -2.92
N ALA A 182 -10.01 -4.33 -2.35
CA ALA A 182 -8.91 -4.29 -1.40
C ALA A 182 -9.07 -3.12 -0.43
N VAL A 183 -8.43 -3.27 0.74
CA VAL A 183 -8.32 -2.19 1.73
C VAL A 183 -6.85 -1.94 2.01
N VAL A 184 -6.46 -0.67 2.04
CA VAL A 184 -5.16 -0.22 2.56
C VAL A 184 -5.41 0.52 3.86
N VAL A 185 -4.78 0.09 4.95
CA VAL A 185 -4.93 0.71 6.27
C VAL A 185 -3.62 1.39 6.65
N LEU A 186 -3.67 2.69 6.94
CA LEU A 186 -2.56 3.44 7.52
C LEU A 186 -2.81 3.61 9.01
N THR A 187 -1.88 3.14 9.85
CA THR A 187 -1.95 3.21 11.32
C THR A 187 -0.54 3.11 11.92
N ASP A 188 -0.37 3.47 13.17
CA ASP A 188 0.84 3.17 13.95
C ASP A 188 0.78 1.77 14.61
N GLY A 189 -0.34 1.06 14.43
CA GLY A 189 -0.52 -0.31 14.92
C GLY A 189 -0.79 -0.42 16.43
N ASP A 190 -1.06 0.68 17.13
CA ASP A 190 -1.47 0.66 18.54
C ASP A 190 -3.00 0.56 18.65
N LEU A 191 -3.51 -0.66 18.39
CA LEU A 191 -4.93 -0.95 18.28
C LEU A 191 -5.50 -1.59 19.56
N TYR A 192 -6.56 -1.01 20.14
CA TYR A 192 -7.17 -1.52 21.37
C TYR A 192 -7.90 -2.85 21.20
N ALA A 193 -8.62 -3.02 20.10
CA ALA A 193 -9.53 -4.15 19.88
C ALA A 193 -9.00 -5.16 18.85
N GLY A 194 -7.68 -5.15 18.61
CA GLY A 194 -7.05 -6.03 17.61
C GLY A 194 -7.24 -5.53 16.18
N TRP A 195 -6.98 -6.41 15.20
CA TRP A 195 -6.80 -6.06 13.80
C TRP A 195 -8.09 -6.13 12.95
N GLY A 196 -9.25 -6.27 13.56
CA GLY A 196 -10.54 -6.35 12.87
C GLY A 196 -10.76 -7.64 12.09
N GLN A 197 -11.96 -7.74 11.50
CA GLN A 197 -12.34 -8.86 10.62
C GLN A 197 -12.58 -8.32 9.21
N TRP A 198 -11.85 -8.82 8.23
CA TRP A 198 -11.87 -8.32 6.87
C TRP A 198 -12.36 -9.39 5.90
N SER A 199 -13.25 -9.02 5.00
CA SER A 199 -13.79 -9.89 3.96
C SER A 199 -13.05 -9.79 2.62
N CYS A 200 -12.06 -8.91 2.51
CA CYS A 200 -11.25 -8.65 1.33
C CYS A 200 -9.76 -8.59 1.71
N PRO A 201 -8.84 -8.64 0.73
CA PRO A 201 -7.42 -8.45 0.97
C PRO A 201 -7.12 -7.10 1.62
N VAL A 202 -6.26 -7.12 2.67
CA VAL A 202 -5.87 -5.92 3.42
C VAL A 202 -4.35 -5.76 3.39
N LEU A 203 -3.92 -4.54 3.14
CA LEU A 203 -2.54 -4.11 3.31
C LEU A 203 -2.45 -3.12 4.47
N TRP A 204 -1.62 -3.46 5.44
CA TRP A 204 -1.32 -2.62 6.60
C TRP A 204 -0.05 -1.82 6.36
N CYS A 205 -0.17 -0.51 6.33
CA CYS A 205 0.94 0.43 6.30
C CYS A 205 1.16 0.92 7.73
N ILE A 206 2.11 0.32 8.44
CA ILE A 206 2.33 0.54 9.88
C ILE A 206 3.47 1.54 10.06
N LEU A 207 3.18 2.67 10.70
CA LEU A 207 4.14 3.74 10.94
C LEU A 207 4.91 3.51 12.23
N ASP A 208 6.25 3.60 12.15
CA ASP A 208 7.19 3.61 13.29
C ASP A 208 7.03 2.47 14.32
N ASN A 209 6.35 1.37 13.98
CA ASN A 209 6.12 0.24 14.89
C ASN A 209 6.46 -1.09 14.21
N GLU A 210 7.71 -1.51 14.34
CA GLU A 210 8.20 -2.78 13.77
C GLU A 210 7.68 -4.03 14.51
N SER A 211 7.15 -3.86 15.72
CA SER A 211 6.64 -4.96 16.55
C SER A 211 5.19 -5.32 16.25
N ALA A 212 4.45 -4.44 15.61
CA ALA A 212 3.04 -4.66 15.26
C ALA A 212 2.92 -5.75 14.19
N LYS A 213 2.12 -6.77 14.47
CA LYS A 213 1.91 -7.92 13.57
C LYS A 213 0.42 -8.15 13.37
N PRO A 214 -0.14 -7.75 12.23
CA PRO A 214 -1.53 -8.03 11.90
C PRO A 214 -1.81 -9.53 11.85
N ALA A 215 -2.98 -9.93 12.36
CA ALA A 215 -3.43 -11.32 12.29
C ALA A 215 -3.84 -11.75 10.87
N LEU A 216 -4.26 -10.80 10.05
CA LEU A 216 -4.72 -11.01 8.66
C LEU A 216 -4.15 -9.92 7.75
N GLY A 217 -3.90 -10.28 6.49
CA GLY A 217 -3.40 -9.36 5.47
C GLY A 217 -1.88 -9.31 5.38
N GLN A 218 -1.38 -8.40 4.58
CA GLN A 218 0.04 -8.11 4.44
C GLN A 218 0.39 -6.88 5.26
N ALA A 219 1.59 -6.83 5.83
CA ALA A 219 2.07 -5.68 6.58
C ALA A 219 3.34 -5.10 5.96
N ILE A 220 3.39 -3.78 5.90
CA ILE A 220 4.55 -2.99 5.51
C ILE A 220 4.85 -2.03 6.65
N HIS A 221 6.06 -2.10 7.19
CA HIS A 221 6.51 -1.17 8.21
C HIS A 221 7.21 0.03 7.56
N ILE A 222 6.73 1.23 7.88
CA ILE A 222 7.18 2.48 7.30
C ILE A 222 7.81 3.32 8.41
N LYS A 223 9.08 3.71 8.23
CA LYS A 223 9.70 4.70 9.12
C LYS A 223 9.27 6.09 8.72
N SER A 224 8.90 6.93 9.69
CA SER A 224 8.47 8.31 9.41
C SER A 224 9.52 9.14 8.67
N GLU A 225 10.80 8.77 8.80
CA GLU A 225 11.91 9.37 8.04
C GLU A 225 11.86 9.03 6.54
N ALA A 226 11.24 7.89 6.18
CA ALA A 226 11.10 7.43 4.81
C ALA A 226 9.84 7.98 4.10
N LEU A 227 8.95 8.62 4.86
CA LEU A 227 7.83 9.44 4.40
C LEU A 227 8.26 10.91 4.25
#